data_853b3fc479a1acb0d32ad40f9a9df897
#
_entry.id   853b3fc479a1acb0d32ad40f9a9df897
#
_cell.length_a   1.000
_cell.length_b   1.000
_cell.length_c   1.000
_cell.angle_alpha   90.00
_cell.angle_beta   90.00
_cell.angle_gamma   90.00
#
_symmetry.space_group_name_H-M   'P 1'
#
loop_
_entity.id
_entity.type
_entity.pdbx_description
1 polymer ?
#
loop_
_entity_poly.entity_id
_entity_poly.type
_entity_poly.pdbx_seq_one_letter_code
_entity_poly.pdbx_strand_id
1 'polypeptide(L)'
;SDALLILDSLVKANDARVRAEFDAAKGSSTALIASGVLALLVLIGGMLWLSRRTHRYVNAPLAAATVAILVTLVAGVIVLSGVGSRVGTVRDGSYAATLATATARIAAFDAKSNESLTLIARGSGSAFEKTWQTSSKVVTDQSAAAGRLSSDASGMSGLWKKYAGTHATIRAADDGGRWDSAVQQAVGSGPASANAAFNAFDADSGTALTSSSRTAADSLDAPRTWLVLIGWLGLLVGIAAAVSAWWGVSLRLEEYR
;
A
#
# COMPACT_ATOMS: atom_id res chain seq x y z
N SER A 1 7.73 -24.64 -11.26
CA SER A 1 8.46 -24.99 -10.05
C SER A 1 7.74 -24.46 -8.84
N ASP A 2 7.57 -25.29 -7.84
CA ASP A 2 6.72 -25.02 -6.66
C ASP A 2 7.14 -23.77 -5.88
N ALA A 3 8.45 -23.45 -5.87
CA ALA A 3 8.98 -22.26 -5.18
C ALA A 3 8.44 -20.93 -5.73
N LEU A 4 8.28 -20.81 -7.06
CA LEU A 4 7.73 -19.60 -7.68
C LEU A 4 6.23 -19.47 -7.41
N LEU A 5 5.50 -20.58 -7.40
CA LEU A 5 4.08 -20.59 -7.02
C LEU A 5 3.88 -20.17 -5.56
N ILE A 6 4.78 -20.61 -4.67
CA ILE A 6 4.77 -20.21 -3.26
C ILE A 6 5.07 -18.72 -3.12
N LEU A 7 6.05 -18.20 -3.85
CA LEU A 7 6.38 -16.76 -3.82
C LEU A 7 5.22 -15.90 -4.35
N ASP A 8 4.60 -16.28 -5.46
CA ASP A 8 3.44 -15.57 -6.01
C ASP A 8 2.25 -15.61 -5.02
N SER A 9 1.99 -16.76 -4.41
CA SER A 9 0.94 -16.91 -3.40
C SER A 9 1.21 -16.06 -2.15
N LEU A 10 2.48 -15.95 -1.70
CA LEU A 10 2.90 -15.10 -0.60
C LEU A 10 2.69 -13.62 -0.91
N VAL A 11 3.07 -13.17 -2.11
CA VAL A 11 2.85 -11.78 -2.55
C VAL A 11 1.37 -11.46 -2.58
N LYS A 12 0.54 -12.33 -3.16
CA LYS A 12 -0.92 -12.17 -3.20
C LYS A 12 -1.56 -12.18 -1.82
N ALA A 13 -1.14 -13.07 -0.94
CA ALA A 13 -1.65 -13.15 0.43
C ALA A 13 -1.28 -11.90 1.24
N ASN A 14 -0.05 -11.39 1.07
CA ASN A 14 0.39 -10.16 1.71
C ASN A 14 -0.36 -8.93 1.18
N ASP A 15 -0.56 -8.84 -0.13
CA ASP A 15 -1.36 -7.76 -0.75
C ASP A 15 -2.80 -7.78 -0.25
N ALA A 16 -3.44 -8.95 -0.17
CA ALA A 16 -4.79 -9.09 0.36
C ALA A 16 -4.88 -8.65 1.83
N ARG A 17 -3.89 -8.99 2.66
CA ARG A 17 -3.81 -8.55 4.06
C ARG A 17 -3.66 -7.04 4.17
N VAL A 18 -2.74 -6.45 3.39
CA VAL A 18 -2.52 -5.00 3.38
C VAL A 18 -3.79 -4.26 2.93
N ARG A 19 -4.51 -4.74 1.92
CA ARG A 19 -5.80 -4.16 1.50
C ARG A 19 -6.85 -4.25 2.61
N ALA A 20 -6.96 -5.37 3.30
CA ALA A 20 -7.88 -5.54 4.41
C ALA A 20 -7.59 -4.56 5.57
N GLU A 21 -6.32 -4.32 5.90
CA GLU A 21 -5.92 -3.32 6.89
C GLU A 21 -6.29 -1.88 6.46
N PHE A 22 -6.12 -1.55 5.17
CA PHE A 22 -6.55 -0.26 4.64
C PHE A 22 -8.07 -0.07 4.71
N ASP A 23 -8.85 -1.11 4.45
CA ASP A 23 -10.31 -1.05 4.53
C ASP A 23 -10.80 -0.98 5.98
N ALA A 24 -10.14 -1.69 6.91
CA ALA A 24 -10.40 -1.61 8.34
C ALA A 24 -10.13 -0.20 8.90
N ALA A 25 -9.06 0.45 8.43
CA ALA A 25 -8.75 1.84 8.82
C ALA A 25 -9.84 2.84 8.40
N LYS A 26 -10.47 2.63 7.22
CA LYS A 26 -11.64 3.42 6.80
C LYS A 26 -12.86 3.17 7.68
N GLY A 27 -13.12 1.92 8.06
CA GLY A 27 -14.25 1.54 8.92
C GLY A 27 -14.16 2.19 10.30
N SER A 28 -12.97 2.24 10.91
CA SER A 28 -12.75 2.85 12.22
C SER A 28 -13.00 4.35 12.23
N SER A 29 -12.67 5.07 11.15
CA SER A 29 -12.95 6.51 11.02
C SER A 29 -14.45 6.80 10.97
N THR A 30 -15.23 5.98 10.29
CA THR A 30 -16.69 6.10 10.22
C THR A 30 -17.34 5.87 11.59
N ALA A 31 -16.88 4.88 12.35
CA ALA A 31 -17.37 4.60 13.70
C ALA A 31 -17.09 5.77 14.66
N LEU A 32 -15.92 6.40 14.55
CA LEU A 32 -15.55 7.55 15.37
C LEU A 32 -16.39 8.78 15.06
N ILE A 33 -16.66 9.05 13.80
CA ILE A 33 -17.55 10.14 13.38
C ILE A 33 -18.98 9.88 13.88
N ALA A 34 -19.50 8.68 13.69
CA ALA A 34 -20.85 8.32 14.12
C ALA A 34 -21.04 8.47 15.64
N SER A 35 -20.05 8.00 16.44
CA SER A 35 -20.08 8.14 17.90
C SER A 35 -19.99 9.60 18.34
N GLY A 36 -19.17 10.43 17.71
CA GLY A 36 -19.06 11.87 17.99
C GLY A 36 -20.33 12.64 17.66
N VAL A 37 -20.96 12.33 16.52
CA VAL A 37 -22.26 12.92 16.14
C VAL A 37 -23.35 12.51 17.15
N LEU A 38 -23.39 11.24 17.56
CA LEU A 38 -24.34 10.77 18.56
C LEU A 38 -24.14 11.51 19.90
N ALA A 39 -22.91 11.68 20.35
CA ALA A 39 -22.60 12.44 21.57
C ALA A 39 -23.08 13.90 21.48
N LEU A 40 -22.87 14.57 20.34
CA LEU A 40 -23.39 15.93 20.11
C LEU A 40 -24.92 15.98 20.15
N LEU A 41 -25.60 15.02 19.52
CA LEU A 41 -27.07 14.95 19.55
C LEU A 41 -27.62 14.78 20.97
N VAL A 42 -26.98 13.93 21.78
CA VAL A 42 -27.35 13.72 23.19
C VAL A 42 -27.14 15.01 24.00
N LEU A 43 -26.03 15.71 23.83
CA LEU A 43 -25.76 16.97 24.54
C LEU A 43 -26.70 18.08 24.11
N ILE A 44 -26.96 18.26 22.83
CA ILE A 44 -27.89 19.26 22.30
C ILE A 44 -29.32 18.93 22.77
N GLY A 45 -29.73 17.66 22.70
CA GLY A 45 -31.03 17.19 23.18
C GLY A 45 -31.21 17.44 24.68
N GLY A 46 -30.17 17.15 25.48
CA GLY A 46 -30.15 17.44 26.91
C GLY A 46 -30.26 18.94 27.21
N MET A 47 -29.54 19.76 26.45
CA MET A 47 -29.57 21.22 26.57
C MET A 47 -30.96 21.80 26.24
N LEU A 48 -31.60 21.32 25.17
CA LEU A 48 -32.94 21.71 24.77
C LEU A 48 -34.00 21.25 25.81
N TRP A 49 -33.88 20.02 26.31
CA TRP A 49 -34.78 19.51 27.32
C TRP A 49 -34.67 20.33 28.62
N LEU A 50 -33.44 20.64 29.05
CA LEU A 50 -33.18 21.43 30.26
C LEU A 50 -33.68 22.87 30.11
N SER A 51 -33.47 23.50 28.94
CA SER A 51 -33.93 24.87 28.66
C SER A 51 -35.45 24.99 28.70
N ARG A 52 -36.18 23.98 28.20
CA ARG A 52 -37.66 23.95 28.23
C ARG A 52 -38.19 23.82 29.63
N ARG A 53 -37.43 23.18 30.53
CA ARG A 53 -37.88 22.91 31.91
C ARG A 53 -37.47 24.01 32.90
N THR A 54 -36.37 24.74 32.62
CA THR A 54 -35.80 25.74 33.54
C THR A 54 -36.00 27.22 33.07
N HIS A 55 -36.59 27.43 31.86
CA HIS A 55 -36.75 28.75 31.21
C HIS A 55 -35.44 29.56 31.09
N ARG A 56 -34.27 28.92 31.24
CA ARG A 56 -32.96 29.51 31.02
C ARG A 56 -32.30 28.87 29.80
N TYR A 57 -32.04 29.69 28.76
CA TYR A 57 -31.62 29.22 27.44
C TYR A 57 -30.19 28.68 27.36
N VAL A 58 -29.29 28.99 28.30
CA VAL A 58 -27.89 28.55 28.25
C VAL A 58 -27.42 28.05 29.62
N ASN A 59 -27.00 26.81 29.66
CA ASN A 59 -26.20 26.26 30.76
C ASN A 59 -24.71 26.33 30.32
N ALA A 60 -23.93 27.25 30.90
CA ALA A 60 -22.55 27.52 30.48
C ALA A 60 -21.64 26.27 30.48
N PRO A 61 -21.64 25.39 31.50
CA PRO A 61 -20.86 24.14 31.47
C PRO A 61 -21.27 23.20 30.32
N LEU A 62 -22.57 23.09 30.06
CA LEU A 62 -23.08 22.20 29.00
C LEU A 62 -22.76 22.76 27.60
N ALA A 63 -22.86 24.08 27.45
CA ALA A 63 -22.45 24.75 26.21
C ALA A 63 -20.96 24.62 25.96
N ALA A 64 -20.11 24.77 26.98
CA ALA A 64 -18.68 24.57 26.90
C ALA A 64 -18.32 23.11 26.48
N ALA A 65 -19.00 22.11 27.09
CA ALA A 65 -18.83 20.71 26.72
C ALA A 65 -19.23 20.45 25.25
N THR A 66 -20.35 21.01 24.80
CA THR A 66 -20.82 20.89 23.41
C THR A 66 -19.82 21.48 22.41
N VAL A 67 -19.29 22.66 22.70
CA VAL A 67 -18.28 23.33 21.86
C VAL A 67 -16.99 22.52 21.86
N ALA A 68 -16.54 22.02 23.01
CA ALA A 68 -15.32 21.20 23.11
C ALA A 68 -15.44 19.91 22.27
N ILE A 69 -16.57 19.21 22.36
CA ILE A 69 -16.80 18.00 21.54
C ILE A 69 -16.90 18.34 20.06
N LEU A 70 -17.57 19.44 19.69
CA LEU A 70 -17.64 19.87 18.30
C LEU A 70 -16.26 20.19 17.71
N VAL A 71 -15.44 20.94 18.43
CA VAL A 71 -14.06 21.28 18.02
C VAL A 71 -13.23 20.00 17.87
N THR A 72 -13.33 19.08 18.84
CA THR A 72 -12.60 17.80 18.79
C THR A 72 -13.07 16.94 17.63
N LEU A 73 -14.37 16.90 17.35
CA LEU A 73 -14.91 16.16 16.21
C LEU A 73 -14.42 16.73 14.88
N VAL A 74 -14.47 18.05 14.70
CA VAL A 74 -13.99 18.72 13.49
C VAL A 74 -12.49 18.50 13.30
N ALA A 75 -11.69 18.69 14.35
CA ALA A 75 -10.26 18.41 14.31
C ALA A 75 -9.97 16.94 13.98
N GLY A 76 -10.70 16.01 14.59
CA GLY A 76 -10.59 14.57 14.32
C GLY A 76 -10.91 14.24 12.86
N VAL A 77 -11.98 14.81 12.29
CA VAL A 77 -12.33 14.61 10.88
C VAL A 77 -11.23 15.12 9.96
N ILE A 78 -10.68 16.31 10.19
CA ILE A 78 -9.59 16.89 9.38
C ILE A 78 -8.36 15.97 9.41
N VAL A 79 -7.97 15.52 10.60
CA VAL A 79 -6.80 14.65 10.76
C VAL A 79 -7.01 13.29 10.11
N LEU A 80 -8.15 12.64 10.36
CA LEU A 80 -8.47 11.34 9.77
C LEU A 80 -8.58 11.40 8.24
N SER A 81 -9.16 12.48 7.69
CA SER A 81 -9.21 12.72 6.26
C SER A 81 -7.80 12.87 5.66
N GLY A 82 -6.92 13.61 6.34
CA GLY A 82 -5.52 13.76 5.93
C GLY A 82 -4.75 12.44 5.95
N VAL A 83 -4.95 11.62 6.99
CA VAL A 83 -4.34 10.27 7.08
C VAL A 83 -4.90 9.35 6.01
N GLY A 84 -6.22 9.33 5.80
CA GLY A 84 -6.86 8.52 4.76
C GLY A 84 -6.37 8.86 3.36
N SER A 85 -6.18 10.15 3.06
CA SER A 85 -5.62 10.62 1.79
C SER A 85 -4.17 10.16 1.60
N ARG A 86 -3.31 10.28 2.64
CA ARG A 86 -1.91 9.80 2.58
C ARG A 86 -1.82 8.30 2.38
N VAL A 87 -2.60 7.54 3.13
CA VAL A 87 -2.69 6.07 3.01
C VAL A 87 -3.12 5.67 1.60
N GLY A 88 -4.11 6.37 1.01
CA GLY A 88 -4.50 6.18 -0.38
C GLY A 88 -3.36 6.45 -1.36
N THR A 89 -2.65 7.57 -1.19
CA THR A 89 -1.49 7.93 -2.03
C THR A 89 -0.37 6.89 -1.95
N VAL A 90 -0.06 6.38 -0.76
CA VAL A 90 0.95 5.32 -0.58
C VAL A 90 0.51 4.04 -1.25
N ARG A 91 -0.75 3.62 -1.05
CA ARG A 91 -1.31 2.40 -1.64
C ARG A 91 -1.26 2.43 -3.16
N ASP A 92 -1.71 3.53 -3.76
CA ASP A 92 -1.84 3.66 -5.21
C ASP A 92 -0.53 4.11 -5.90
N GLY A 93 0.47 4.55 -5.12
CA GLY A 93 1.79 4.98 -5.56
C GLY A 93 2.90 3.99 -5.19
N SER A 94 3.65 4.29 -4.13
CA SER A 94 4.88 3.54 -3.77
C SER A 94 4.64 2.06 -3.43
N TYR A 95 3.52 1.72 -2.79
CA TYR A 95 3.17 0.32 -2.54
C TYR A 95 2.82 -0.42 -3.83
N ALA A 96 2.01 0.20 -4.71
CA ALA A 96 1.69 -0.38 -6.01
C ALA A 96 2.95 -0.55 -6.89
N ALA A 97 3.90 0.39 -6.84
CA ALA A 97 5.19 0.27 -7.52
C ALA A 97 6.01 -0.90 -6.98
N THR A 98 6.05 -1.07 -5.64
CA THR A 98 6.71 -2.19 -4.97
C THR A 98 6.14 -3.53 -5.44
N LEU A 99 4.81 -3.65 -5.47
CA LEU A 99 4.13 -4.87 -5.88
C LEU A 99 4.38 -5.19 -7.36
N ALA A 100 4.27 -4.19 -8.24
CA ALA A 100 4.54 -4.36 -9.68
C ALA A 100 6.00 -4.79 -9.92
N THR A 101 6.97 -4.15 -9.24
CA THR A 101 8.39 -4.49 -9.35
C THR A 101 8.66 -5.90 -8.82
N ALA A 102 8.10 -6.29 -7.67
CA ALA A 102 8.27 -7.63 -7.12
C ALA A 102 7.70 -8.70 -8.06
N THR A 103 6.51 -8.46 -8.62
CA THR A 103 5.88 -9.37 -9.59
C THR A 103 6.70 -9.49 -10.87
N ALA A 104 7.23 -8.37 -11.39
CA ALA A 104 8.13 -8.37 -12.54
C ALA A 104 9.39 -9.22 -12.27
N ARG A 105 10.01 -9.07 -11.10
CA ARG A 105 11.21 -9.83 -10.71
C ARG A 105 10.94 -11.34 -10.65
N ILE A 106 9.85 -11.76 -10.01
CA ILE A 106 9.45 -13.18 -9.93
C ILE A 106 9.29 -13.75 -11.34
N ALA A 107 8.56 -13.06 -12.21
CA ALA A 107 8.35 -13.50 -13.58
C ALA A 107 9.65 -13.48 -14.40
N ALA A 108 10.58 -12.55 -14.15
CA ALA A 108 11.86 -12.48 -14.83
C ALA A 108 12.75 -13.69 -14.49
N PHE A 109 12.81 -14.09 -13.22
CA PHE A 109 13.54 -15.31 -12.82
C PHE A 109 12.91 -16.57 -13.38
N ASP A 110 11.57 -16.63 -13.46
CA ASP A 110 10.87 -17.73 -14.11
C ASP A 110 11.20 -17.80 -15.60
N ALA A 111 11.17 -16.66 -16.32
CA ALA A 111 11.59 -16.59 -17.71
C ALA A 111 13.05 -17.04 -17.88
N LYS A 112 13.98 -16.55 -17.05
CA LYS A 112 15.39 -16.94 -17.10
C LYS A 112 15.61 -18.45 -16.87
N SER A 113 14.86 -19.03 -15.94
CA SER A 113 14.86 -20.47 -15.70
C SER A 113 14.37 -21.25 -16.92
N ASN A 114 13.27 -20.81 -17.54
CA ASN A 114 12.70 -21.47 -18.72
C ASN A 114 13.60 -21.32 -19.96
N GLU A 115 14.36 -20.23 -20.12
CA GLU A 115 15.41 -20.12 -21.13
C GLU A 115 16.44 -21.25 -20.99
N SER A 116 16.91 -21.47 -19.77
CA SER A 116 17.88 -22.54 -19.50
C SER A 116 17.30 -23.93 -19.76
N LEU A 117 16.05 -24.17 -19.33
CA LEU A 117 15.37 -25.46 -19.54
C LEU A 117 15.12 -25.75 -21.03
N THR A 118 14.81 -24.71 -21.82
CA THR A 118 14.65 -24.84 -23.29
C THR A 118 15.93 -25.35 -23.94
N LEU A 119 17.09 -24.78 -23.56
CA LEU A 119 18.39 -25.21 -24.09
C LEU A 119 18.79 -26.61 -23.63
N ILE A 120 18.50 -26.99 -22.38
CA ILE A 120 18.75 -28.35 -21.84
C ILE A 120 17.92 -29.37 -22.61
N ALA A 121 16.69 -29.04 -22.99
CA ALA A 121 15.77 -29.93 -23.68
C ALA A 121 16.14 -30.21 -25.16
N ARG A 122 17.14 -29.53 -25.72
CA ARG A 122 17.73 -29.78 -27.07
C ARG A 122 16.69 -30.10 -28.13
N GLY A 123 15.93 -29.09 -28.58
CA GLY A 123 14.92 -29.24 -29.62
C GLY A 123 13.55 -29.72 -29.16
N SER A 124 13.40 -30.23 -27.93
CA SER A 124 12.10 -30.57 -27.32
C SER A 124 11.60 -29.50 -26.33
N GLY A 125 12.19 -28.31 -26.32
CA GLY A 125 11.96 -27.25 -25.34
C GLY A 125 10.75 -26.34 -25.58
N SER A 126 9.86 -26.64 -26.54
CA SER A 126 8.75 -25.78 -26.92
C SER A 126 7.81 -25.41 -25.77
N ALA A 127 7.60 -26.31 -24.81
CA ALA A 127 6.78 -26.04 -23.63
C ALA A 127 7.44 -25.00 -22.71
N PHE A 128 8.75 -25.08 -22.51
CA PHE A 128 9.51 -24.10 -21.73
C PHE A 128 9.55 -22.74 -22.42
N GLU A 129 9.72 -22.71 -23.75
CA GLU A 129 9.63 -21.50 -24.54
C GLU A 129 8.28 -20.82 -24.38
N LYS A 130 7.18 -21.56 -24.42
CA LYS A 130 5.83 -21.01 -24.17
C LYS A 130 5.69 -20.42 -22.77
N THR A 131 6.27 -21.06 -21.76
CA THR A 131 6.29 -20.51 -20.39
C THR A 131 7.14 -19.25 -20.32
N TRP A 132 8.32 -19.25 -20.97
CA TRP A 132 9.14 -18.04 -21.11
C TRP A 132 8.36 -16.86 -21.68
N GLN A 133 7.62 -17.06 -22.76
CA GLN A 133 6.81 -16.02 -23.39
C GLN A 133 5.73 -15.48 -22.46
N THR A 134 5.08 -16.35 -21.71
CA THR A 134 4.07 -15.96 -20.72
C THR A 134 4.69 -15.12 -19.62
N SER A 135 5.80 -15.56 -19.04
CA SER A 135 6.50 -14.86 -17.96
C SER A 135 7.10 -13.54 -18.47
N SER A 136 7.66 -13.52 -19.68
CA SER A 136 8.18 -12.32 -20.34
C SER A 136 7.11 -11.25 -20.57
N LYS A 137 5.89 -11.67 -20.90
CA LYS A 137 4.74 -10.75 -20.99
C LYS A 137 4.44 -10.12 -19.63
N VAL A 138 4.41 -10.91 -18.56
CA VAL A 138 4.20 -10.39 -17.21
C VAL A 138 5.29 -9.39 -16.83
N VAL A 139 6.56 -9.69 -17.12
CA VAL A 139 7.66 -8.73 -16.85
C VAL A 139 7.45 -7.43 -17.61
N THR A 140 7.08 -7.51 -18.87
CA THR A 140 6.85 -6.33 -19.72
C THR A 140 5.74 -5.46 -19.15
N ASP A 141 4.59 -6.06 -18.83
CA ASP A 141 3.42 -5.36 -18.32
C ASP A 141 3.71 -4.74 -16.94
N GLN A 142 4.34 -5.50 -16.04
CA GLN A 142 4.62 -5.06 -14.67
C GLN A 142 5.78 -4.04 -14.59
N SER A 143 6.81 -4.17 -15.42
CA SER A 143 7.88 -3.17 -15.52
C SER A 143 7.35 -1.83 -16.04
N ALA A 144 6.43 -1.85 -17.01
CA ALA A 144 5.76 -0.65 -17.50
C ALA A 144 4.84 -0.04 -16.43
N ALA A 145 4.15 -0.86 -15.64
CA ALA A 145 3.34 -0.39 -14.53
C ALA A 145 4.21 0.25 -13.44
N ALA A 146 5.29 -0.41 -13.01
CA ALA A 146 6.23 0.11 -12.03
C ALA A 146 6.85 1.45 -12.47
N GLY A 147 7.29 1.57 -13.72
CA GLY A 147 7.89 2.78 -14.27
C GLY A 147 6.92 3.98 -14.37
N ARG A 148 5.59 3.73 -14.43
CA ARG A 148 4.60 4.80 -14.32
C ARG A 148 4.38 5.30 -12.89
N LEU A 149 4.66 4.44 -11.91
CA LEU A 149 4.40 4.69 -10.48
C LEU A 149 5.65 5.18 -9.74
N SER A 150 6.85 4.87 -10.24
CA SER A 150 8.12 5.25 -9.64
C SER A 150 9.16 5.58 -10.70
N SER A 151 9.83 6.72 -10.55
CA SER A 151 10.97 7.11 -11.40
C SER A 151 12.12 6.10 -11.32
N ASP A 152 12.33 5.49 -10.16
CA ASP A 152 13.40 4.53 -9.92
C ASP A 152 13.20 3.22 -10.72
N ALA A 153 11.96 2.92 -11.12
CA ALA A 153 11.62 1.76 -11.94
C ALA A 153 11.57 2.07 -13.46
N SER A 154 11.84 3.30 -13.85
CA SER A 154 11.70 3.75 -15.26
C SER A 154 12.64 3.02 -16.23
N GLY A 155 13.81 2.55 -15.77
CA GLY A 155 14.79 1.80 -16.56
C GLY A 155 14.41 0.35 -16.86
N MET A 156 13.57 -0.26 -16.01
CA MET A 156 13.25 -1.70 -16.03
C MET A 156 12.76 -2.19 -17.39
N SER A 157 11.81 -1.47 -18.01
CA SER A 157 11.25 -1.86 -19.33
C SER A 157 12.30 -1.92 -20.43
N GLY A 158 13.23 -0.97 -20.44
CA GLY A 158 14.34 -0.93 -21.42
C GLY A 158 15.32 -2.08 -21.22
N LEU A 159 15.67 -2.35 -19.97
CA LEU A 159 16.58 -3.45 -19.61
C LEU A 159 15.97 -4.81 -19.91
N TRP A 160 14.69 -4.99 -19.61
CA TRP A 160 13.97 -6.21 -19.97
C TRP A 160 13.91 -6.42 -21.48
N LYS A 161 13.61 -5.37 -22.26
CA LYS A 161 13.59 -5.43 -23.71
C LYS A 161 14.95 -5.86 -24.28
N LYS A 162 16.05 -5.37 -23.69
CA LYS A 162 17.40 -5.78 -24.08
C LYS A 162 17.62 -7.28 -23.82
N TYR A 163 17.25 -7.79 -22.66
CA TYR A 163 17.35 -9.22 -22.35
C TYR A 163 16.48 -10.05 -23.30
N ALA A 164 15.23 -9.67 -23.54
CA ALA A 164 14.32 -10.37 -24.45
C ALA A 164 14.85 -10.40 -25.90
N GLY A 165 15.52 -9.33 -26.35
CA GLY A 165 16.21 -9.30 -27.62
C GLY A 165 17.37 -10.29 -27.69
N THR A 166 18.14 -10.42 -26.61
CA THR A 166 19.22 -11.43 -26.52
C THR A 166 18.64 -12.86 -26.52
N HIS A 167 17.54 -13.08 -25.79
CA HIS A 167 16.83 -14.37 -25.81
C HIS A 167 16.36 -14.76 -27.21
N ALA A 168 15.80 -13.81 -27.97
CA ALA A 168 15.42 -14.08 -29.39
C ALA A 168 16.59 -14.54 -30.23
N THR A 169 17.79 -13.97 -30.02
CA THR A 169 19.01 -14.39 -30.70
C THR A 169 19.44 -15.81 -30.31
N ILE A 170 19.33 -16.14 -29.04
CA ILE A 170 19.58 -17.49 -28.49
C ILE A 170 18.62 -18.49 -29.16
N ARG A 171 17.33 -18.19 -29.22
CA ARG A 171 16.33 -19.04 -29.88
C ARG A 171 16.62 -19.24 -31.36
N ALA A 172 16.96 -18.18 -32.08
CA ALA A 172 17.32 -18.28 -33.50
C ALA A 172 18.57 -19.14 -33.74
N ALA A 173 19.53 -19.17 -32.81
CA ALA A 173 20.69 -20.04 -32.89
C ALA A 173 20.31 -21.51 -32.59
N ASP A 174 19.53 -21.77 -31.54
CA ASP A 174 19.09 -23.10 -31.14
C ASP A 174 18.18 -23.74 -32.21
N ASP A 175 17.16 -23.02 -32.70
CA ASP A 175 16.26 -23.48 -33.75
C ASP A 175 16.99 -23.71 -35.08
N GLY A 176 18.07 -22.97 -35.30
CA GLY A 176 18.98 -23.16 -36.45
C GLY A 176 20.02 -24.26 -36.26
N GLY A 177 19.92 -25.08 -35.23
CA GLY A 177 20.84 -26.20 -34.95
C GLY A 177 22.24 -25.78 -34.46
N ARG A 178 22.44 -24.50 -34.09
CA ARG A 178 23.71 -23.98 -33.56
C ARG A 178 23.64 -23.95 -32.00
N TRP A 179 23.37 -25.10 -31.41
CA TRP A 179 23.15 -25.22 -29.96
C TRP A 179 24.33 -24.70 -29.13
N ASP A 180 25.58 -25.01 -29.49
CA ASP A 180 26.76 -24.53 -28.75
C ASP A 180 26.84 -22.99 -28.75
N SER A 181 26.50 -22.36 -29.86
CA SER A 181 26.41 -20.89 -29.92
C SER A 181 25.29 -20.32 -29.09
N ALA A 182 24.13 -20.99 -29.05
CA ALA A 182 23.01 -20.61 -28.20
C ALA A 182 23.38 -20.68 -26.72
N VAL A 183 24.01 -21.78 -26.29
CA VAL A 183 24.50 -21.95 -24.90
C VAL A 183 25.54 -20.90 -24.55
N GLN A 184 26.52 -20.65 -25.43
CA GLN A 184 27.53 -19.61 -25.18
C GLN A 184 26.92 -18.23 -24.98
N GLN A 185 25.89 -17.87 -25.74
CA GLN A 185 25.18 -16.61 -25.59
C GLN A 185 24.35 -16.58 -24.30
N ALA A 186 23.75 -17.69 -23.90
CA ALA A 186 22.91 -17.78 -22.72
C ALA A 186 23.71 -17.66 -21.42
N VAL A 187 24.85 -18.40 -21.32
CA VAL A 187 25.63 -18.52 -20.08
C VAL A 187 26.94 -17.74 -20.09
N GLY A 188 27.31 -17.17 -21.20
CA GLY A 188 28.55 -16.41 -21.34
C GLY A 188 28.63 -15.21 -20.39
N SER A 189 29.86 -14.77 -20.11
CA SER A 189 30.15 -13.60 -19.25
C SER A 189 30.37 -12.31 -20.02
N GLY A 190 30.34 -12.35 -21.35
CA GLY A 190 30.54 -11.17 -22.21
C GLY A 190 29.39 -10.16 -22.10
N PRO A 191 29.63 -8.87 -22.42
CA PRO A 191 28.63 -7.79 -22.28
C PRO A 191 27.39 -7.96 -23.18
N ALA A 192 27.49 -8.81 -24.23
CA ALA A 192 26.38 -9.14 -25.12
C ALA A 192 25.65 -10.42 -24.72
N SER A 193 26.03 -11.07 -23.63
CA SER A 193 25.40 -12.32 -23.15
C SER A 193 24.04 -12.05 -22.49
N ALA A 194 23.19 -13.09 -22.46
CA ALA A 194 21.93 -13.03 -21.74
C ALA A 194 22.13 -12.80 -20.24
N ASN A 195 23.18 -13.38 -19.66
CA ASN A 195 23.52 -13.16 -18.25
C ASN A 195 23.83 -11.70 -17.94
N ALA A 196 24.61 -11.01 -18.77
CA ALA A 196 24.91 -9.60 -18.58
C ALA A 196 23.65 -8.74 -18.71
N ALA A 197 22.79 -9.00 -19.69
CA ALA A 197 21.54 -8.30 -19.89
C ALA A 197 20.55 -8.54 -18.73
N PHE A 198 20.43 -9.80 -18.25
CA PHE A 198 19.58 -10.15 -17.13
C PHE A 198 20.08 -9.54 -15.81
N ASN A 199 21.39 -9.61 -15.54
CA ASN A 199 21.99 -9.03 -14.33
C ASN A 199 21.77 -7.50 -14.27
N ALA A 200 21.80 -6.81 -15.40
CA ALA A 200 21.48 -5.39 -15.45
C ALA A 200 20.01 -5.12 -15.06
N PHE A 201 19.08 -5.93 -15.56
CA PHE A 201 17.67 -5.86 -15.15
C PHE A 201 17.50 -6.20 -13.67
N ASP A 202 18.17 -7.25 -13.19
CA ASP A 202 18.07 -7.68 -11.78
C ASP A 202 18.58 -6.61 -10.82
N ALA A 203 19.72 -6.00 -11.09
CA ALA A 203 20.30 -4.94 -10.28
C ALA A 203 19.39 -3.69 -10.23
N ASP A 204 18.91 -3.23 -11.39
CA ASP A 204 18.05 -2.04 -11.49
C ASP A 204 16.71 -2.27 -10.77
N SER A 205 16.05 -3.40 -11.09
CA SER A 205 14.79 -3.76 -10.44
C SER A 205 14.92 -4.01 -8.93
N GLY A 206 16.05 -4.53 -8.46
CA GLY A 206 16.36 -4.69 -7.03
C GLY A 206 16.48 -3.34 -6.31
N THR A 207 17.12 -2.36 -6.96
CA THR A 207 17.21 -0.98 -6.47
C THR A 207 15.84 -0.33 -6.42
N ALA A 208 15.06 -0.43 -7.50
CA ALA A 208 13.70 0.10 -7.58
C ALA A 208 12.77 -0.50 -6.52
N LEU A 209 12.88 -1.82 -6.27
CA LEU A 209 12.12 -2.51 -5.23
C LEU A 209 12.45 -1.97 -3.83
N THR A 210 13.74 -1.82 -3.54
CA THR A 210 14.20 -1.32 -2.24
C THR A 210 13.78 0.13 -2.01
N SER A 211 13.91 0.98 -3.02
CA SER A 211 13.54 2.40 -2.95
C SER A 211 12.02 2.55 -2.74
N SER A 212 11.20 1.93 -3.57
CA SER A 212 9.73 2.05 -3.46
C SER A 212 9.19 1.45 -2.16
N SER A 213 9.76 0.35 -1.67
CA SER A 213 9.36 -0.24 -0.39
C SER A 213 9.72 0.64 0.81
N ARG A 214 10.91 1.28 0.81
CA ARG A 214 11.29 2.26 1.83
C ARG A 214 10.38 3.48 1.78
N THR A 215 10.14 4.05 0.60
CA THR A 215 9.24 5.19 0.45
C THR A 215 7.84 4.89 0.97
N ALA A 216 7.32 3.67 0.73
CA ALA A 216 6.05 3.24 1.27
C ALA A 216 6.07 3.17 2.81
N ALA A 217 7.10 2.54 3.39
CA ALA A 217 7.27 2.40 4.83
C ALA A 217 7.40 3.77 5.53
N ASP A 218 8.31 4.62 5.06
CA ASP A 218 8.56 5.95 5.64
C ASP A 218 7.31 6.84 5.60
N SER A 219 6.54 6.75 4.50
CA SER A 219 5.30 7.52 4.34
C SER A 219 4.19 7.06 5.28
N LEU A 220 4.20 5.80 5.72
CA LEU A 220 3.24 5.26 6.69
C LEU A 220 3.67 5.49 8.14
N ASP A 221 4.97 5.55 8.43
CA ASP A 221 5.48 5.77 9.79
C ASP A 221 5.37 7.23 10.25
N ALA A 222 5.49 8.19 9.35
CA ALA A 222 5.48 9.61 9.66
C ALA A 222 4.22 10.12 10.44
N PRO A 223 2.99 9.66 10.19
CA PRO A 223 1.81 10.12 10.92
C PRO A 223 1.59 9.45 12.30
N ARG A 224 2.30 8.37 12.62
CA ARG A 224 2.02 7.54 13.81
C ARG A 224 2.13 8.32 15.13
N THR A 225 3.15 9.13 15.29
CA THR A 225 3.39 9.90 16.53
C THR A 225 2.29 10.93 16.77
N TRP A 226 1.88 11.64 15.75
CA TRP A 226 0.81 12.64 15.82
C TRP A 226 -0.56 12.03 16.09
N LEU A 227 -0.87 10.87 15.52
CA LEU A 227 -2.13 10.15 15.75
C LEU A 227 -2.28 9.72 17.22
N VAL A 228 -1.21 9.21 17.83
CA VAL A 228 -1.20 8.84 19.25
C VAL A 228 -1.44 10.08 20.14
N LEU A 229 -0.75 11.19 19.86
CA LEU A 229 -0.91 12.44 20.59
C LEU A 229 -2.35 12.99 20.50
N ILE A 230 -2.90 13.03 19.28
CA ILE A 230 -4.27 13.50 19.04
C ILE A 230 -5.30 12.55 19.71
N GLY A 231 -5.05 11.24 19.69
CA GLY A 231 -5.89 10.26 20.41
C GLY A 231 -5.96 10.54 21.92
N TRP A 232 -4.82 10.79 22.56
CA TRP A 232 -4.76 11.15 23.97
C TRP A 232 -5.42 12.49 24.27
N LEU A 233 -5.18 13.52 23.43
CA LEU A 233 -5.85 14.82 23.57
C LEU A 233 -7.37 14.70 23.44
N GLY A 234 -7.84 13.93 22.44
CA GLY A 234 -9.27 13.68 22.26
C GLY A 234 -9.91 12.99 23.49
N LEU A 235 -9.22 12.00 24.06
CA LEU A 235 -9.67 11.32 25.28
C LEU A 235 -9.75 12.28 26.47
N LEU A 236 -8.73 13.12 26.70
CA LEU A 236 -8.71 14.10 27.79
C LEU A 236 -9.83 15.13 27.63
N VAL A 237 -10.06 15.64 26.41
CA VAL A 237 -11.16 16.57 26.12
C VAL A 237 -12.51 15.88 26.34
N GLY A 238 -12.67 14.61 25.95
CA GLY A 238 -13.88 13.84 26.18
C GLY A 238 -14.19 13.68 27.66
N ILE A 239 -13.19 13.34 28.48
CA ILE A 239 -13.33 13.22 29.95
C ILE A 239 -13.68 14.60 30.56
N ALA A 240 -12.98 15.66 30.17
CA ALA A 240 -13.26 17.00 30.65
C ALA A 240 -14.69 17.47 30.31
N ALA A 241 -15.15 17.18 29.09
CA ALA A 241 -16.50 17.45 28.66
C ALA A 241 -17.56 16.67 29.45
N ALA A 242 -17.30 15.40 29.73
CA ALA A 242 -18.20 14.56 30.57
C ALA A 242 -18.29 15.10 32.00
N VAL A 243 -17.16 15.45 32.63
CA VAL A 243 -17.12 16.05 33.97
C VAL A 243 -17.84 17.39 34.00
N SER A 244 -17.61 18.24 32.98
CA SER A 244 -18.29 19.54 32.85
C SER A 244 -19.80 19.40 32.67
N ALA A 245 -20.23 18.42 31.88
CA ALA A 245 -21.67 18.13 31.71
C ALA A 245 -22.31 17.63 33.03
N TRP A 246 -21.63 16.72 33.69
CA TRP A 246 -22.12 16.21 35.01
C TRP A 246 -22.19 17.35 36.04
N TRP A 247 -21.16 18.17 36.16
CA TRP A 247 -21.14 19.31 37.05
C TRP A 247 -22.23 20.32 36.73
N GLY A 248 -22.43 20.64 35.45
CA GLY A 248 -23.49 21.54 34.99
C GLY A 248 -24.91 21.06 35.31
N VAL A 249 -25.13 19.74 35.34
CA VAL A 249 -26.42 19.12 35.77
C VAL A 249 -26.54 19.12 37.30
N SER A 250 -25.46 18.81 38.01
CA SER A 250 -25.45 18.75 39.49
C SER A 250 -25.77 20.11 40.13
N LEU A 251 -25.14 21.19 39.64
CA LEU A 251 -25.42 22.56 40.09
C LEU A 251 -26.90 22.96 39.95
N ARG A 252 -27.59 22.40 38.95
CA ARG A 252 -29.02 22.68 38.74
C ARG A 252 -29.93 21.87 39.62
N LEU A 253 -29.52 20.66 40.01
CA LEU A 253 -30.29 19.81 40.95
C LEU A 253 -30.24 20.40 42.35
N GLU A 254 -29.17 21.07 42.76
CA GLU A 254 -29.05 21.73 44.08
C GLU A 254 -29.88 23.03 44.16
N GLU A 255 -30.12 23.75 43.06
CA GLU A 255 -30.97 24.95 43.01
C GLU A 255 -32.47 24.63 43.22
N TYR A 256 -32.88 23.35 43.08
CA TYR A 256 -34.27 22.93 43.18
C TYR A 256 -34.55 22.05 44.44
N ARG A 257 -33.59 21.94 45.36
CA ARG A 257 -33.74 21.27 46.65
C ARG A 257 -33.92 22.27 47.78
#